data_d5a10cf85bdbd4dbd6fe08a7a1de474f
#
_entry.id   d5a10cf85bdbd4dbd6fe08a7a1de474f
#
_cell.length_a   1.000
_cell.length_b   1.000
_cell.length_c   1.000
_cell.angle_alpha   90.00
_cell.angle_beta   90.00
_cell.angle_gamma   90.00
#
_symmetry.space_group_name_H-M   'P 1'
#
loop_
_entity.id
_entity.type
_entity.pdbx_description
1 polymer ?
#
loop_
_entity_poly.entity_id
_entity_poly.type
_entity_poly.pdbx_seq_one_letter_code
_entity_poly.pdbx_strand_id
1 'polypeptide(L)'
;MTADGPSDETVVETASDAAEGPIFSRYKQSEVRDLDVTVSFEDGVLEVDVYLNAPDDDVDPDRVADEAALAAQEAVDELFGE
;
A
#
# COMPACT_ATOMS: atom_id res chain seq x y z
N MET A 1 -19.41 11.99 -19.02
CA MET A 1 -18.68 11.34 -18.45
C MET A 1 -19.19 10.75 -17.26
N THR A 2 -18.81 9.82 -16.93
CA THR A 2 -19.35 9.27 -15.83
C THR A 2 -18.73 9.74 -14.65
N ALA A 3 -19.38 9.77 -13.64
CA ALA A 3 -18.84 10.25 -12.45
C ALA A 3 -18.95 9.20 -11.40
N ASP A 4 -18.64 8.02 -11.78
CA ASP A 4 -18.82 6.95 -10.85
C ASP A 4 -17.67 6.80 -9.89
N GLY A 5 -16.76 7.72 -9.90
CA GLY A 5 -15.66 7.66 -9.00
C GLY A 5 -14.42 7.14 -9.69
N PRO A 6 -13.37 6.86 -8.92
CA PRO A 6 -12.11 6.41 -9.50
C PRO A 6 -12.25 5.07 -10.19
N SER A 7 -11.46 4.88 -11.22
CA SER A 7 -11.44 3.59 -11.89
C SER A 7 -10.69 2.58 -11.03
N ASP A 8 -10.90 1.31 -11.34
CA ASP A 8 -10.18 0.24 -10.62
C ASP A 8 -8.69 0.43 -10.72
N GLU A 9 -8.22 0.85 -11.87
CA GLU A 9 -6.79 1.07 -12.06
C GLU A 9 -6.28 2.19 -11.17
N THR A 10 -7.05 3.28 -11.05
CA THR A 10 -6.66 4.37 -10.18
C THR A 10 -6.62 3.92 -8.72
N VAL A 11 -7.57 3.10 -8.32
CA VAL A 11 -7.61 2.59 -6.95
C VAL A 11 -6.36 1.76 -6.68
N VAL A 12 -6.01 0.87 -7.60
CA VAL A 12 -4.85 0.01 -7.39
C VAL A 12 -3.57 0.84 -7.34
N GLU A 13 -3.43 1.82 -8.22
CA GLU A 13 -2.24 2.66 -8.22
C GLU A 13 -2.14 3.49 -6.95
N THR A 14 -3.26 4.04 -6.50
CA THR A 14 -3.27 4.83 -5.28
C THR A 14 -2.86 3.98 -4.09
N ALA A 15 -3.39 2.78 -3.98
CA ALA A 15 -3.06 1.89 -2.88
C ALA A 15 -1.60 1.49 -2.93
N SER A 16 -1.09 1.15 -4.11
CA SER A 16 0.31 0.73 -4.25
C SER A 16 1.26 1.84 -3.86
N ASP A 17 0.99 3.06 -4.35
CA ASP A 17 1.86 4.19 -4.02
C ASP A 17 1.82 4.49 -2.53
N ALA A 18 0.65 4.44 -1.94
CA ALA A 18 0.51 4.72 -0.53
C ALA A 18 1.20 3.67 0.33
N ALA A 19 1.19 2.42 -0.11
CA ALA A 19 1.83 1.36 0.64
C ALA A 19 3.35 1.54 0.67
N GLU A 20 3.92 2.09 -0.38
CA GLU A 20 5.37 2.27 -0.44
C GLU A 20 5.85 3.36 0.50
N GLY A 21 5.00 4.33 0.81
CA GLY A 21 5.41 5.45 1.65
C GLY A 21 5.99 5.03 2.99
N PRO A 22 5.24 4.29 3.81
CA PRO A 22 5.77 3.87 5.12
C PRO A 22 7.03 3.02 5.01
N ILE A 23 7.11 2.21 3.95
CA ILE A 23 8.25 1.32 3.80
C ILE A 23 9.52 2.13 3.56
N PHE A 24 9.47 3.06 2.61
CA PHE A 24 10.67 3.81 2.27
C PHE A 24 10.92 5.00 3.18
N SER A 25 10.01 5.28 4.11
CA SER A 25 10.33 6.23 5.16
C SER A 25 11.10 5.58 6.30
N ARG A 26 11.02 4.24 6.39
CA ARG A 26 11.69 3.51 7.46
C ARG A 26 12.96 2.84 7.00
N TYR A 27 13.05 2.48 5.72
CA TYR A 27 14.20 1.79 5.17
C TYR A 27 14.71 2.54 3.95
N LYS A 28 16.01 2.49 3.76
CA LYS A 28 16.57 2.94 2.49
C LYS A 28 16.28 1.89 1.44
N GLN A 29 16.16 2.32 0.21
CA GLN A 29 15.88 1.41 -0.87
C GLN A 29 16.90 0.28 -0.93
N SER A 30 18.16 0.59 -0.64
CA SER A 30 19.21 -0.41 -0.68
C SER A 30 19.09 -1.41 0.45
N GLU A 31 18.34 -1.12 1.49
CA GLU A 31 18.16 -2.04 2.60
C GLU A 31 17.04 -3.03 2.36
N VAL A 32 16.11 -2.70 1.49
CA VAL A 32 14.98 -3.58 1.21
C VAL A 32 15.46 -4.68 0.29
N ARG A 33 15.39 -5.92 0.78
CA ARG A 33 15.86 -7.06 0.00
C ARG A 33 14.78 -7.56 -0.93
N ASP A 34 13.54 -7.51 -0.47
CA ASP A 34 12.44 -8.00 -1.24
C ASP A 34 11.20 -7.24 -0.83
N LEU A 35 10.41 -6.85 -1.78
CA LEU A 35 9.18 -6.13 -1.51
C LEU A 35 8.15 -6.51 -2.54
N ASP A 36 6.99 -6.91 -2.07
CA ASP A 36 5.89 -7.26 -2.95
C ASP A 36 4.63 -6.63 -2.39
N VAL A 37 3.99 -5.81 -3.19
CA VAL A 37 2.72 -5.20 -2.82
C VAL A 37 1.69 -5.67 -3.83
N THR A 38 0.71 -6.41 -3.37
CA THR A 38 -0.36 -6.91 -4.21
C THR A 38 -1.65 -6.23 -3.80
N VAL A 39 -2.30 -5.59 -4.76
CA VAL A 39 -3.55 -4.89 -4.50
C VAL A 39 -4.59 -5.42 -5.46
N SER A 40 -5.76 -5.75 -4.95
CA SER A 40 -6.88 -6.09 -5.80
C SER A 40 -8.09 -5.30 -5.35
N PHE A 41 -8.92 -4.96 -6.30
CA PHE A 41 -10.13 -4.20 -6.03
C PHE A 41 -11.23 -4.74 -6.92
N GLU A 42 -12.19 -5.43 -6.31
CA GLU A 42 -13.29 -6.04 -7.05
C GLU A 42 -14.57 -5.85 -6.26
N ASP A 43 -15.61 -5.51 -6.95
CA ASP A 43 -16.94 -5.40 -6.34
C ASP A 43 -16.94 -4.47 -5.13
N GLY A 44 -16.12 -3.44 -5.16
CA GLY A 44 -16.04 -2.51 -4.06
C GLY A 44 -15.23 -3.00 -2.88
N VAL A 45 -14.57 -4.14 -3.01
CA VAL A 45 -13.75 -4.70 -1.92
C VAL A 45 -12.28 -4.53 -2.27
N LEU A 46 -11.55 -3.91 -1.37
CA LEU A 46 -10.12 -3.69 -1.54
C LEU A 46 -9.34 -4.69 -0.70
N GLU A 47 -8.39 -5.35 -1.33
CA GLU A 47 -7.48 -6.25 -0.63
C GLU A 47 -6.06 -5.80 -0.89
N VAL A 48 -5.29 -5.70 0.17
CA VAL A 48 -3.89 -5.28 0.06
C VAL A 48 -3.04 -6.29 0.81
N ASP A 49 -2.07 -6.86 0.10
CA ASP A 49 -1.10 -7.75 0.71
C ASP A 49 0.27 -7.13 0.53
N VAL A 50 1.03 -7.05 1.60
CA VAL A 50 2.38 -6.50 1.55
C VAL A 50 3.33 -7.52 2.12
N TYR A 51 4.34 -7.87 1.33
CA TYR A 51 5.43 -8.71 1.78
C TYR A 51 6.70 -7.87 1.78
N LEU A 52 7.39 -7.86 2.89
CA LEU A 52 8.60 -7.05 3.02
C LEU A 52 9.69 -7.87 3.67
N ASN A 53 10.84 -7.94 2.99
CA ASN A 53 12.01 -8.58 3.54
C ASN A 53 13.10 -7.51 3.66
N ALA A 54 13.43 -7.15 4.88
CA ALA A 54 14.40 -6.12 5.18
C ALA A 54 15.04 -6.43 6.52
N PRO A 55 16.16 -5.77 6.86
CA PRO A 55 16.81 -6.05 8.14
C PRO A 55 15.89 -5.76 9.32
N ASP A 56 15.96 -6.62 10.31
CA ASP A 56 15.12 -6.52 11.49
C ASP A 56 15.96 -6.01 12.63
N ASP A 57 16.53 -4.83 12.48
CA ASP A 57 17.39 -4.25 13.50
C ASP A 57 16.62 -3.37 14.44
N ASP A 58 16.26 -2.19 13.97
CA ASP A 58 15.52 -1.23 14.77
C ASP A 58 14.04 -1.27 14.47
N VAL A 59 13.66 -1.78 13.33
CA VAL A 59 12.30 -1.75 12.85
C VAL A 59 11.90 -3.15 12.46
N ASP A 60 10.69 -3.53 12.87
CA ASP A 60 10.15 -4.85 12.57
C ASP A 60 9.51 -4.82 11.16
N PRO A 61 10.04 -5.58 10.20
CA PRO A 61 9.46 -5.57 8.87
C PRO A 61 7.98 -5.95 8.82
N ASP A 62 7.54 -6.85 9.69
CA ASP A 62 6.14 -7.23 9.72
C ASP A 62 5.27 -6.06 10.12
N ARG A 63 5.73 -5.26 11.07
CA ARG A 63 4.99 -4.10 11.49
C ARG A 63 4.93 -3.04 10.39
N VAL A 64 6.03 -2.87 9.67
CA VAL A 64 6.06 -1.90 8.58
C VAL A 64 5.13 -2.36 7.47
N ALA A 65 5.08 -3.66 7.19
CA ALA A 65 4.16 -4.18 6.20
C ALA A 65 2.72 -3.92 6.60
N ASP A 66 2.38 -4.08 7.89
CA ASP A 66 1.04 -3.77 8.36
C ASP A 66 0.72 -2.29 8.19
N GLU A 67 1.67 -1.43 8.50
CA GLU A 67 1.48 0.00 8.33
C GLU A 67 1.28 0.35 6.86
N ALA A 68 2.03 -0.32 5.99
CA ALA A 68 1.89 -0.07 4.56
C ALA A 68 0.50 -0.47 4.07
N ALA A 69 0.00 -1.61 4.50
CA ALA A 69 -1.33 -2.04 4.11
C ALA A 69 -2.39 -1.08 4.61
N LEU A 70 -2.23 -0.59 5.84
CA LEU A 70 -3.17 0.35 6.40
C LEU A 70 -3.12 1.68 5.66
N ALA A 71 -1.92 2.16 5.32
CA ALA A 71 -1.78 3.39 4.57
C ALA A 71 -2.46 3.28 3.21
N ALA A 72 -2.34 2.12 2.57
CA ALA A 72 -3.01 1.90 1.30
C ALA A 72 -4.52 2.00 1.44
N GLN A 73 -5.06 1.38 2.48
CA GLN A 73 -6.50 1.41 2.69
C GLN A 73 -6.98 2.83 2.98
N GLU A 74 -6.23 3.57 3.77
CA GLU A 74 -6.61 4.94 4.10
C GLU A 74 -6.57 5.83 2.87
N ALA A 75 -5.57 5.64 2.02
CA ALA A 75 -5.48 6.45 0.81
C ALA A 75 -6.66 6.19 -0.12
N VAL A 76 -7.07 4.94 -0.22
CA VAL A 76 -8.23 4.62 -1.05
C VAL A 76 -9.51 5.15 -0.43
N ASP A 77 -9.63 5.10 0.89
CA ASP A 77 -10.77 5.70 1.56
C ASP A 77 -10.88 7.19 1.24
N GLU A 78 -9.77 7.89 1.26
CA GLU A 78 -9.78 9.31 0.93
C GLU A 78 -10.16 9.54 -0.53
N LEU A 79 -9.71 8.64 -1.39
CA LEU A 79 -10.02 8.75 -2.80
C LEU A 79 -11.52 8.67 -3.05
N PHE A 80 -12.22 7.83 -2.30
CA PHE A 80 -13.66 7.68 -2.44
C PHE A 80 -14.46 8.58 -1.51
N GLY A 81 -13.86 8.96 -0.42
CA GLY A 81 -14.58 9.59 0.66
C GLY A 81 -14.81 11.06 0.49
N GLU A 82 -14.23 11.61 -0.55
CA GLU A 82 -14.43 13.01 -0.73
C GLU A 82 -15.47 13.27 -1.63
#